data_7884164a89ec6368126940f145c81477
#
_entry.id   7884164a89ec6368126940f145c81477
#
_cell.length_a   1.000
_cell.length_b   1.000
_cell.length_c   1.000
_cell.angle_alpha   90.00
_cell.angle_beta   90.00
_cell.angle_gamma   90.00
#
_symmetry.space_group_name_H-M   'P 1'
#
loop_
_entity.id
_entity.type
_entity.pdbx_description
1 polymer ?
#
loop_
_entity_poly.entity_id
_entity_poly.type
_entity_poly.pdbx_seq_one_letter_code
_entity_poly.pdbx_strand_id
1 'polypeptide(L)'
;MPVNEYGQMIGESMESYTPGTLPSIDFLEGRYARIEALSVEKHAEDLLAVYGPDTPREMWTYLFQEPVADMEELVSLLNQMLARKDRFYYAIIDKATGKALGTFSLMRIDQNNRVIEVGAVTFSPEIKGTRIGTEAQYLLACYVFEELNYRRYEWKCDALNLPSRRAAERLGFVYEGTFRQAVVYKGRTRDTDWLSMIDKDWSQVKSRLET
;
A
#
# COMPACT_ATOMS: atom_id res chain seq x y z
N MET A 1 -31.98 0.11 5.37
CA MET A 1 -31.54 -1.13 4.71
C MET A 1 -32.75 -1.77 4.07
N PRO A 2 -32.68 -2.25 2.83
CA PRO A 2 -33.80 -2.92 2.16
C PRO A 2 -34.10 -4.27 2.85
N VAL A 3 -35.30 -4.77 2.63
CA VAL A 3 -35.79 -6.03 3.19
C VAL A 3 -36.26 -6.92 2.04
N ASN A 4 -35.91 -8.19 2.04
CA ASN A 4 -36.35 -9.14 1.03
C ASN A 4 -37.79 -9.65 1.28
N GLU A 5 -38.31 -10.49 0.38
CA GLU A 5 -39.67 -11.05 0.45
C GLU A 5 -39.93 -11.93 1.71
N TYR A 6 -38.87 -12.35 2.40
CA TYR A 6 -38.94 -13.15 3.64
C TYR A 6 -38.85 -12.26 4.91
N GLY A 7 -38.81 -10.94 4.81
CA GLY A 7 -38.67 -10.01 5.92
C GLY A 7 -37.23 -9.90 6.47
N GLN A 8 -36.22 -10.40 5.75
CA GLN A 8 -34.83 -10.33 6.17
C GLN A 8 -34.17 -9.06 5.65
N MET A 9 -33.37 -8.38 6.48
CA MET A 9 -32.55 -7.24 6.07
C MET A 9 -31.45 -7.70 5.11
N ILE A 10 -31.31 -7.01 3.99
CA ILE A 10 -30.30 -7.28 2.97
C ILE A 10 -29.47 -6.04 2.69
N GLY A 11 -28.37 -6.22 1.98
CA GLY A 11 -27.51 -5.11 1.50
C GLY A 11 -28.20 -4.27 0.43
N GLU A 12 -27.64 -3.08 0.16
CA GLU A 12 -28.11 -2.21 -0.93
C GLU A 12 -27.93 -2.89 -2.29
N SER A 13 -28.89 -2.66 -3.20
CA SER A 13 -28.78 -3.14 -4.59
C SER A 13 -27.61 -2.46 -5.31
N MET A 14 -26.95 -3.23 -6.18
CA MET A 14 -25.87 -2.76 -7.06
C MET A 14 -26.14 -3.16 -8.50
N GLU A 15 -27.28 -2.72 -9.03
CA GLU A 15 -27.82 -3.18 -10.33
C GLU A 15 -26.86 -2.94 -11.51
N SER A 16 -26.10 -1.87 -11.53
CA SER A 16 -25.14 -1.55 -12.61
C SER A 16 -23.70 -1.91 -12.27
N TYR A 17 -23.51 -2.84 -11.33
CA TYR A 17 -22.17 -3.21 -10.87
C TYR A 17 -21.41 -3.99 -11.94
N THR A 18 -20.16 -3.60 -12.16
CA THR A 18 -19.20 -4.31 -13.02
C THR A 18 -17.91 -4.58 -12.24
N PRO A 19 -17.17 -5.66 -12.54
CA PRO A 19 -15.85 -5.88 -11.97
C PRO A 19 -14.91 -4.72 -12.23
N GLY A 20 -13.93 -4.54 -11.31
CA GLY A 20 -12.86 -3.56 -11.46
C GLY A 20 -11.80 -4.00 -12.48
N THR A 21 -10.92 -3.08 -12.84
CA THR A 21 -9.77 -3.33 -13.70
C THR A 21 -8.49 -3.49 -12.91
N LEU A 22 -7.46 -4.11 -13.50
CA LEU A 22 -6.14 -4.17 -12.89
C LEU A 22 -5.43 -2.81 -12.97
N PRO A 23 -4.54 -2.49 -12.01
CA PRO A 23 -3.75 -1.27 -12.08
C PRO A 23 -2.86 -1.20 -13.32
N SER A 24 -2.77 0.00 -13.90
CA SER A 24 -1.90 0.32 -15.03
C SER A 24 -1.37 1.74 -14.86
N ILE A 25 -0.42 1.91 -13.94
CA ILE A 25 0.20 3.21 -13.65
C ILE A 25 1.57 3.23 -14.32
N ASP A 26 1.81 4.19 -15.20
CA ASP A 26 3.15 4.55 -15.63
C ASP A 26 3.79 5.48 -14.60
N PHE A 27 3.09 6.56 -14.24
CA PHE A 27 3.45 7.44 -13.13
C PHE A 27 2.21 8.19 -12.59
N LEU A 28 2.29 8.63 -11.33
CA LEU A 28 1.37 9.59 -10.71
C LEU A 28 2.21 10.76 -10.20
N GLU A 29 1.75 11.98 -10.48
CA GLU A 29 2.49 13.20 -10.20
C GLU A 29 1.85 13.99 -9.07
N GLY A 30 2.58 14.19 -7.97
CA GLY A 30 2.20 15.07 -6.86
C GLY A 30 3.01 16.36 -6.81
N ARG A 31 2.89 17.08 -5.73
CA ARG A 31 3.68 18.29 -5.46
C ARG A 31 5.09 17.94 -4.98
N TYR A 32 5.22 16.98 -4.09
CA TYR A 32 6.45 16.58 -3.41
C TYR A 32 6.94 15.21 -3.86
N ALA A 33 6.01 14.30 -4.14
CA ALA A 33 6.27 12.94 -4.54
C ALA A 33 5.82 12.68 -5.98
N ARG A 34 6.49 11.74 -6.62
CA ARG A 34 6.05 11.10 -7.85
C ARG A 34 6.10 9.59 -7.63
N ILE A 35 5.11 8.89 -8.13
CA ILE A 35 5.05 7.43 -8.11
C ILE A 35 5.31 6.95 -9.51
N GLU A 36 6.22 6.00 -9.68
CA GLU A 36 6.51 5.38 -10.97
C GLU A 36 6.40 3.86 -10.88
N ALA A 37 6.03 3.20 -11.97
CA ALA A 37 6.16 1.75 -12.06
C ALA A 37 7.60 1.35 -11.71
N LEU A 38 7.77 0.36 -10.83
CA LEU A 38 9.09 -0.06 -10.38
C LEU A 38 9.92 -0.56 -11.57
N SER A 39 11.15 -0.08 -11.68
CA SER A 39 12.14 -0.49 -12.69
C SER A 39 13.49 -0.72 -12.02
N VAL A 40 14.13 -1.84 -12.30
CA VAL A 40 15.47 -2.13 -11.79
C VAL A 40 16.47 -1.11 -12.33
N GLU A 41 16.41 -0.85 -13.64
CA GLU A 41 17.36 0.05 -14.30
C GLU A 41 17.30 1.49 -13.78
N LYS A 42 16.09 1.98 -13.46
CA LYS A 42 15.89 3.36 -13.01
C LYS A 42 16.13 3.54 -11.52
N HIS A 43 15.80 2.54 -10.71
CA HIS A 43 15.61 2.78 -9.28
C HIS A 43 16.57 1.98 -8.38
N ALA A 44 17.28 0.96 -8.89
CA ALA A 44 18.10 0.09 -8.05
C ALA A 44 19.21 0.85 -7.31
N GLU A 45 19.86 1.82 -7.97
CA GLU A 45 20.96 2.58 -7.36
C GLU A 45 20.49 3.34 -6.12
N ASP A 46 19.38 4.07 -6.22
CA ASP A 46 18.80 4.80 -5.09
C ASP A 46 18.21 3.86 -4.03
N LEU A 47 17.55 2.79 -4.46
CA LEU A 47 16.91 1.83 -3.56
C LEU A 47 17.90 1.00 -2.76
N LEU A 48 19.19 0.95 -3.11
CA LEU A 48 20.19 0.33 -2.26
C LEU A 48 20.28 1.00 -0.89
N ALA A 49 20.11 2.33 -0.81
CA ALA A 49 20.03 3.05 0.45
C ALA A 49 18.75 2.74 1.26
N VAL A 50 17.71 2.21 0.62
CA VAL A 50 16.43 1.85 1.27
C VAL A 50 16.39 0.40 1.72
N TYR A 51 17.03 -0.50 0.97
CA TYR A 51 16.98 -1.95 1.18
C TYR A 51 18.30 -2.54 1.69
N GLY A 52 19.38 -1.78 1.63
CA GLY A 52 20.74 -2.26 1.86
C GLY A 52 21.14 -2.42 3.32
N PRO A 53 22.40 -2.81 3.55
CA PRO A 53 22.89 -3.21 4.87
C PRO A 53 23.00 -2.07 5.86
N ASP A 54 23.09 -0.82 5.39
CA ASP A 54 23.21 0.37 6.23
C ASP A 54 21.87 0.86 6.82
N THR A 55 20.77 0.19 6.46
CA THR A 55 19.45 0.54 6.98
C THR A 55 19.29 0.12 8.44
N PRO A 56 18.56 0.90 9.26
CA PRO A 56 18.31 0.52 10.65
C PRO A 56 17.62 -0.84 10.75
N ARG A 57 18.19 -1.78 11.51
CA ARG A 57 17.69 -3.16 11.61
C ARG A 57 16.26 -3.24 12.13
N GLU A 58 15.83 -2.33 12.97
CA GLU A 58 14.46 -2.25 13.49
C GLU A 58 13.41 -2.00 12.40
N MET A 59 13.78 -1.41 11.26
CA MET A 59 12.86 -1.23 10.14
C MET A 59 12.31 -2.54 9.59
N TRP A 60 13.08 -3.61 9.71
CA TRP A 60 12.80 -4.92 9.14
C TRP A 60 12.00 -5.84 10.07
N THR A 61 11.80 -5.41 11.33
CA THR A 61 11.14 -6.22 12.36
C THR A 61 9.78 -6.77 11.91
N TYR A 62 8.98 -5.96 11.25
CA TYR A 62 7.62 -6.29 10.83
C TYR A 62 7.47 -6.53 9.32
N LEU A 63 8.56 -6.49 8.58
CA LEU A 63 8.59 -6.83 7.16
C LEU A 63 8.89 -8.32 6.98
N PHE A 64 8.39 -8.90 5.88
CA PHE A 64 8.64 -10.32 5.56
C PHE A 64 10.07 -10.58 5.11
N GLN A 65 10.71 -9.59 4.52
CA GLN A 65 12.08 -9.62 4.04
C GLN A 65 13.06 -9.07 5.06
N GLU A 66 14.34 -9.37 4.83
CA GLU A 66 15.50 -8.78 5.52
C GLU A 66 16.17 -7.75 4.60
N PRO A 67 17.05 -6.88 5.12
CA PRO A 67 17.86 -6.02 4.27
C PRO A 67 18.78 -6.87 3.38
N VAL A 68 19.01 -6.42 2.16
CA VAL A 68 19.96 -7.05 1.24
C VAL A 68 21.40 -6.71 1.61
N ALA A 69 22.35 -7.57 1.24
CA ALA A 69 23.75 -7.35 1.55
C ALA A 69 24.42 -6.36 0.58
N ASP A 70 23.99 -6.36 -0.68
CA ASP A 70 24.62 -5.59 -1.75
C ASP A 70 23.68 -5.35 -2.94
N MET A 71 24.22 -4.74 -3.99
CA MET A 71 23.49 -4.44 -5.22
C MET A 71 23.03 -5.69 -5.97
N GLU A 72 23.79 -6.77 -5.94
CA GLU A 72 23.43 -8.01 -6.66
C GLU A 72 22.18 -8.64 -6.02
N GLU A 73 22.16 -8.73 -4.69
CA GLU A 73 20.99 -9.19 -3.97
C GLU A 73 19.79 -8.25 -4.16
N LEU A 74 19.99 -6.93 -4.19
CA LEU A 74 18.92 -5.98 -4.46
C LEU A 74 18.32 -6.19 -5.84
N VAL A 75 19.15 -6.27 -6.88
CA VAL A 75 18.67 -6.51 -8.25
C VAL A 75 17.90 -7.82 -8.35
N SER A 76 18.40 -8.88 -7.69
CA SER A 76 17.68 -10.16 -7.59
C SER A 76 16.32 -10.00 -6.92
N LEU A 77 16.25 -9.30 -5.78
CA LEU A 77 15.00 -9.03 -5.07
C LEU A 77 14.01 -8.24 -5.93
N LEU A 78 14.45 -7.14 -6.56
CA LEU A 78 13.59 -6.32 -7.41
C LEU A 78 13.06 -7.11 -8.62
N ASN A 79 13.88 -7.95 -9.25
CA ASN A 79 13.44 -8.83 -10.32
C ASN A 79 12.40 -9.85 -9.83
N GLN A 80 12.57 -10.43 -8.64
CA GLN A 80 11.58 -11.32 -8.03
C GLN A 80 10.26 -10.58 -7.75
N MET A 81 10.33 -9.31 -7.30
CA MET A 81 9.16 -8.46 -7.10
C MET A 81 8.42 -8.24 -8.44
N LEU A 82 9.14 -7.88 -9.49
CA LEU A 82 8.58 -7.62 -10.82
C LEU A 82 8.03 -8.88 -11.52
N ALA A 83 8.58 -10.06 -11.23
CA ALA A 83 8.09 -11.33 -11.76
C ALA A 83 6.71 -11.74 -11.19
N ARG A 84 6.26 -11.11 -10.11
CA ARG A 84 4.96 -11.40 -9.50
C ARG A 84 3.83 -10.86 -10.34
N LYS A 85 2.84 -11.73 -10.62
CA LYS A 85 1.64 -11.36 -11.39
C LYS A 85 0.44 -10.96 -10.51
N ASP A 86 0.57 -11.16 -9.19
CA ASP A 86 -0.49 -10.93 -8.20
C ASP A 86 -0.39 -9.54 -7.53
N ARG A 87 0.59 -8.73 -7.94
CA ARG A 87 0.81 -7.39 -7.38
C ARG A 87 1.60 -6.49 -8.32
N PHE A 88 1.39 -5.19 -8.16
CA PHE A 88 2.00 -4.13 -8.95
C PHE A 88 2.84 -3.26 -8.04
N TYR A 89 4.15 -3.23 -8.30
CA TYR A 89 5.11 -2.49 -7.49
C TYR A 89 5.43 -1.13 -8.08
N TYR A 90 5.58 -0.15 -7.21
CA TYR A 90 5.89 1.23 -7.56
C TYR A 90 7.02 1.76 -6.71
N ALA A 91 7.86 2.61 -7.31
CA ALA A 91 8.86 3.41 -6.64
C ALA A 91 8.28 4.77 -6.25
N ILE A 92 8.74 5.31 -5.12
CA ILE A 92 8.37 6.63 -4.62
C ILE A 92 9.56 7.55 -4.80
N ILE A 93 9.38 8.53 -5.66
CA ILE A 93 10.43 9.48 -6.05
C ILE A 93 10.21 10.79 -5.29
N ASP A 94 11.24 11.28 -4.63
CA ASP A 94 11.29 12.66 -4.13
C ASP A 94 11.50 13.60 -5.30
N LYS A 95 10.57 14.48 -5.57
CA LYS A 95 10.64 15.42 -6.70
C LYS A 95 11.75 16.48 -6.56
N ALA A 96 12.19 16.77 -5.36
CA ALA A 96 13.25 17.74 -5.13
C ALA A 96 14.63 17.18 -5.50
N THR A 97 14.85 15.89 -5.30
CA THR A 97 16.15 15.24 -5.53
C THR A 97 16.16 14.32 -6.75
N GLY A 98 14.99 13.89 -7.21
CA GLY A 98 14.84 12.87 -8.26
C GLY A 98 15.12 11.45 -7.76
N LYS A 99 15.38 11.23 -6.48
CA LYS A 99 15.77 9.94 -5.92
C LYS A 99 14.57 9.06 -5.53
N ALA A 100 14.70 7.76 -5.77
CA ALA A 100 13.76 6.77 -5.27
C ALA A 100 14.01 6.49 -3.79
N LEU A 101 13.11 6.94 -2.91
CA LEU A 101 13.23 6.85 -1.46
C LEU A 101 12.32 5.79 -0.82
N GLY A 102 11.68 4.95 -1.60
CA GLY A 102 10.85 3.86 -1.11
C GLY A 102 10.09 3.15 -2.20
N THR A 103 9.41 2.10 -1.78
CA THR A 103 8.49 1.35 -2.65
C THR A 103 7.21 1.00 -1.89
N PHE A 104 6.18 0.70 -2.65
CA PHE A 104 4.97 0.02 -2.19
C PHE A 104 4.34 -0.80 -3.34
N SER A 105 3.30 -1.52 -3.05
CA SER A 105 2.57 -2.25 -4.09
C SER A 105 1.06 -2.15 -3.92
N LEU A 106 0.33 -2.28 -5.02
CA LEU A 106 -1.07 -2.67 -5.03
C LEU A 106 -1.16 -4.18 -5.19
N MET A 107 -1.86 -4.85 -4.30
CA MET A 107 -1.90 -6.30 -4.21
C MET A 107 -3.23 -6.82 -3.69
N ARG A 108 -3.40 -8.16 -3.65
CA ARG A 108 -4.64 -8.83 -3.22
C ARG A 108 -5.87 -8.24 -3.88
N ILE A 109 -5.78 -8.10 -5.21
CA ILE A 109 -6.77 -7.44 -6.02
C ILE A 109 -7.92 -8.40 -6.29
N ASP A 110 -9.08 -8.10 -5.73
CA ASP A 110 -10.34 -8.77 -6.03
C ASP A 110 -11.16 -7.85 -6.96
N GLN A 111 -11.02 -8.10 -8.27
CA GLN A 111 -11.73 -7.33 -9.28
C GLN A 111 -13.24 -7.50 -9.16
N ASN A 112 -13.72 -8.71 -8.82
CA ASN A 112 -15.15 -8.99 -8.71
C ASN A 112 -15.82 -8.20 -7.59
N ASN A 113 -15.11 -7.95 -6.49
CA ASN A 113 -15.61 -7.16 -5.36
C ASN A 113 -15.06 -5.73 -5.33
N ARG A 114 -14.19 -5.35 -6.28
CA ARG A 114 -13.46 -4.08 -6.30
C ARG A 114 -12.77 -3.78 -4.97
N VAL A 115 -12.00 -4.77 -4.48
CA VAL A 115 -11.18 -4.68 -3.28
C VAL A 115 -9.72 -4.72 -3.67
N ILE A 116 -8.90 -3.86 -3.07
CA ILE A 116 -7.47 -3.77 -3.36
C ILE A 116 -6.73 -3.38 -2.09
N GLU A 117 -5.50 -3.86 -1.92
CA GLU A 117 -4.67 -3.58 -0.74
C GLU A 117 -3.39 -2.83 -1.15
N VAL A 118 -3.02 -1.81 -0.38
CA VAL A 118 -1.65 -1.31 -0.39
C VAL A 118 -0.81 -2.15 0.55
N GLY A 119 0.31 -2.67 0.06
CA GLY A 119 1.21 -3.50 0.86
C GLY A 119 2.65 -3.44 0.40
N ALA A 120 3.50 -4.23 1.02
CA ALA A 120 4.94 -4.24 0.78
C ALA A 120 5.56 -2.81 0.86
N VAL A 121 5.07 -2.00 1.81
CA VAL A 121 5.51 -0.62 2.00
C VAL A 121 6.89 -0.61 2.66
N THR A 122 7.88 -0.16 1.92
CA THR A 122 9.26 0.00 2.40
C THR A 122 9.70 1.43 2.12
N PHE A 123 9.80 2.23 3.16
CA PHE A 123 10.16 3.65 3.09
C PHE A 123 11.54 3.87 3.70
N SER A 124 12.37 4.68 3.04
CA SER A 124 13.54 5.28 3.69
C SER A 124 13.12 5.99 4.99
N PRO A 125 13.96 5.99 6.04
CA PRO A 125 13.72 6.84 7.21
C PRO A 125 13.46 8.31 6.87
N GLU A 126 14.05 8.80 5.78
CA GLU A 126 13.93 10.18 5.32
C GLU A 126 12.51 10.61 4.96
N ILE A 127 11.68 9.68 4.47
CA ILE A 127 10.30 10.00 4.04
C ILE A 127 9.23 9.53 5.02
N LYS A 128 9.60 8.77 6.07
CA LYS A 128 8.64 8.33 7.10
C LYS A 128 8.08 9.51 7.88
N GLY A 129 6.75 9.67 7.87
CA GLY A 129 6.06 10.74 8.58
C GLY A 129 6.22 12.14 7.95
N THR A 130 6.76 12.22 6.75
CA THR A 130 6.93 13.47 6.00
C THR A 130 5.80 13.70 4.99
N ARG A 131 5.81 14.88 4.35
CA ARG A 131 4.88 15.21 3.26
C ARG A 131 5.05 14.28 2.06
N ILE A 132 6.29 13.86 1.73
CA ILE A 132 6.56 12.95 0.60
C ILE A 132 5.86 11.61 0.83
N GLY A 133 6.08 10.98 2.00
CA GLY A 133 5.47 9.70 2.32
C GLY A 133 3.93 9.78 2.44
N THR A 134 3.41 10.89 2.94
CA THR A 134 1.95 11.12 3.03
C THR A 134 1.33 11.33 1.65
N GLU A 135 1.95 12.18 0.82
CA GLU A 135 1.46 12.44 -0.53
C GLU A 135 1.55 11.21 -1.44
N ALA A 136 2.61 10.38 -1.31
CA ALA A 136 2.69 9.13 -2.04
C ALA A 136 1.50 8.20 -1.77
N GLN A 137 1.10 8.05 -0.51
CA GLN A 137 -0.08 7.27 -0.14
C GLN A 137 -1.39 7.94 -0.63
N TYR A 138 -1.47 9.26 -0.56
CA TYR A 138 -2.62 10.02 -1.07
C TYR A 138 -2.80 9.83 -2.58
N LEU A 139 -1.72 9.97 -3.37
CA LEU A 139 -1.77 9.76 -4.82
C LEU A 139 -2.25 8.36 -5.19
N LEU A 140 -1.77 7.35 -4.46
CA LEU A 140 -2.19 5.98 -4.69
C LEU A 140 -3.67 5.77 -4.33
N ALA A 141 -4.16 6.40 -3.26
CA ALA A 141 -5.58 6.37 -2.89
C ALA A 141 -6.47 7.09 -3.91
N CYS A 142 -6.05 8.27 -4.43
CA CYS A 142 -6.73 8.93 -5.54
C CYS A 142 -6.89 7.98 -6.73
N TYR A 143 -5.81 7.36 -7.16
CA TYR A 143 -5.83 6.41 -8.26
C TYR A 143 -6.80 5.23 -8.01
N VAL A 144 -6.77 4.66 -6.81
CA VAL A 144 -7.64 3.54 -6.44
C VAL A 144 -9.12 3.91 -6.50
N PHE A 145 -9.50 5.07 -5.95
CA PHE A 145 -10.89 5.46 -5.86
C PHE A 145 -11.41 6.20 -7.09
N GLU A 146 -10.62 7.06 -7.71
CA GLU A 146 -11.09 7.97 -8.76
C GLU A 146 -10.85 7.43 -10.18
N GLU A 147 -9.75 6.69 -10.40
CA GLU A 147 -9.46 6.13 -11.71
C GLU A 147 -9.89 4.66 -11.82
N LEU A 148 -9.51 3.81 -10.86
CA LEU A 148 -9.92 2.41 -10.84
C LEU A 148 -11.37 2.22 -10.36
N ASN A 149 -11.95 3.18 -9.67
CA ASN A 149 -13.29 3.11 -9.05
C ASN A 149 -13.46 1.90 -8.12
N TYR A 150 -12.43 1.57 -7.35
CA TYR A 150 -12.51 0.50 -6.36
C TYR A 150 -13.35 0.96 -5.17
N ARG A 151 -14.08 0.03 -4.56
CA ARG A 151 -15.00 0.32 -3.45
C ARG A 151 -14.35 0.24 -2.10
N ARG A 152 -13.23 -0.52 -2.01
CA ARG A 152 -12.55 -0.80 -0.77
C ARG A 152 -11.04 -0.85 -0.99
N TYR A 153 -10.34 -0.07 -0.19
CA TYR A 153 -8.89 0.01 -0.14
C TYR A 153 -8.41 -0.46 1.22
N GLU A 154 -7.56 -1.48 1.25
CA GLU A 154 -7.14 -2.16 2.48
C GLU A 154 -5.71 -1.83 2.87
N TRP A 155 -5.47 -1.86 4.17
CA TRP A 155 -4.16 -1.81 4.81
C TRP A 155 -4.10 -2.91 5.86
N LYS A 156 -3.00 -3.70 5.86
CA LYS A 156 -2.77 -4.74 6.85
C LYS A 156 -1.38 -4.59 7.46
N CYS A 157 -1.29 -4.75 8.77
CA CYS A 157 -0.01 -4.74 9.46
C CYS A 157 0.01 -5.77 10.60
N ASP A 158 1.21 -6.06 11.08
CA ASP A 158 1.37 -6.79 12.34
C ASP A 158 0.70 -5.99 13.46
N ALA A 159 -0.11 -6.63 14.30
CA ALA A 159 -0.84 -5.98 15.39
C ALA A 159 0.10 -5.29 16.40
N LEU A 160 1.37 -5.71 16.45
CA LEU A 160 2.42 -5.09 17.27
C LEU A 160 3.08 -3.90 16.57
N ASN A 161 2.86 -3.71 15.26
CA ASN A 161 3.41 -2.59 14.50
C ASN A 161 2.55 -1.32 14.67
N LEU A 162 2.54 -0.77 15.89
CA LEU A 162 1.79 0.43 16.21
C LEU A 162 2.11 1.64 15.30
N PRO A 163 3.38 1.87 14.87
CA PRO A 163 3.66 2.93 13.90
C PRO A 163 2.92 2.78 12.58
N SER A 164 2.83 1.56 12.03
CA SER A 164 2.09 1.28 10.80
C SER A 164 0.58 1.51 10.96
N ARG A 165 0.01 1.01 12.06
CA ARG A 165 -1.40 1.22 12.39
C ARG A 165 -1.75 2.71 12.48
N ARG A 166 -0.95 3.48 13.26
CA ARG A 166 -1.14 4.94 13.40
C ARG A 166 -0.99 5.68 12.07
N ALA A 167 -0.08 5.23 11.20
CA ALA A 167 0.08 5.80 9.87
C ALA A 167 -1.17 5.59 9.02
N ALA A 168 -1.73 4.38 9.00
CA ALA A 168 -2.95 4.07 8.29
C ALA A 168 -4.15 4.88 8.82
N GLU A 169 -4.34 4.95 10.15
CA GLU A 169 -5.41 5.74 10.78
C GLU A 169 -5.30 7.24 10.44
N ARG A 170 -4.07 7.79 10.43
CA ARG A 170 -3.82 9.18 10.02
C ARG A 170 -4.16 9.42 8.55
N LEU A 171 -3.92 8.44 7.69
CA LEU A 171 -4.27 8.49 6.27
C LEU A 171 -5.78 8.32 6.00
N GLY A 172 -6.55 7.90 7.00
CA GLY A 172 -8.00 7.76 6.89
C GLY A 172 -8.52 6.35 6.86
N PHE A 173 -7.65 5.35 6.99
CA PHE A 173 -8.11 3.98 7.15
C PHE A 173 -8.75 3.77 8.51
N VAL A 174 -9.84 3.02 8.53
CA VAL A 174 -10.58 2.64 9.74
C VAL A 174 -10.17 1.24 10.16
N TYR A 175 -9.84 1.06 11.44
CA TYR A 175 -9.56 -0.26 12.00
C TYR A 175 -10.84 -1.10 12.09
N GLU A 176 -10.79 -2.32 11.59
CA GLU A 176 -11.94 -3.24 11.54
C GLU A 176 -11.78 -4.46 12.45
N GLY A 177 -10.56 -4.84 12.76
CA GLY A 177 -10.31 -5.98 13.65
C GLY A 177 -8.94 -6.59 13.51
N THR A 178 -8.60 -7.48 14.45
CA THR A 178 -7.35 -8.24 14.45
C THR A 178 -7.63 -9.72 14.18
N PHE A 179 -6.97 -10.27 13.16
CA PHE A 179 -6.97 -11.70 12.90
C PHE A 179 -5.84 -12.34 13.69
N ARG A 180 -6.20 -13.12 14.71
CA ARG A 180 -5.24 -13.77 15.58
C ARG A 180 -4.54 -14.92 14.88
N GLN A 181 -3.22 -15.09 15.13
CA GLN A 181 -2.39 -16.15 14.56
C GLN A 181 -2.53 -16.27 13.03
N ALA A 182 -2.70 -15.13 12.35
CA ALA A 182 -3.00 -15.09 10.92
C ALA A 182 -1.83 -15.52 10.05
N VAL A 183 -0.59 -15.32 10.52
CA VAL A 183 0.63 -15.55 9.73
C VAL A 183 1.74 -16.08 10.64
N VAL A 184 2.61 -16.93 10.08
CA VAL A 184 3.92 -17.25 10.63
C VAL A 184 4.98 -16.64 9.73
N TYR A 185 5.88 -15.83 10.27
CA TYR A 185 6.98 -15.22 9.54
C TYR A 185 8.21 -15.03 10.44
N LYS A 186 9.40 -15.16 9.88
CA LYS A 186 10.67 -15.04 10.64
C LYS A 186 10.69 -15.88 11.93
N GLY A 187 10.09 -17.09 11.89
CA GLY A 187 9.99 -17.98 13.05
C GLY A 187 9.04 -17.50 14.16
N ARG A 188 8.18 -16.51 13.91
CA ARG A 188 7.27 -15.91 14.90
C ARG A 188 5.82 -15.98 14.43
N THR A 189 4.90 -16.06 15.39
CA THR A 189 3.48 -15.83 15.11
C THR A 189 3.21 -14.35 14.89
N ARG A 190 2.24 -14.04 14.04
CA ARG A 190 1.76 -12.69 13.78
C ARG A 190 0.24 -12.66 13.85
N ASP A 191 -0.29 -11.85 14.72
CA ASP A 191 -1.64 -11.33 14.62
C ASP A 191 -1.65 -10.18 13.61
N THR A 192 -2.69 -10.09 12.80
CA THR A 192 -2.73 -9.08 11.73
C THR A 192 -3.92 -8.15 11.94
N ASP A 193 -3.63 -6.87 12.09
CA ASP A 193 -4.62 -5.81 12.06
C ASP A 193 -5.09 -5.57 10.63
N TRP A 194 -6.40 -5.46 10.47
CA TRP A 194 -7.08 -5.12 9.25
C TRP A 194 -7.68 -3.73 9.36
N LEU A 195 -7.32 -2.87 8.41
CA LEU A 195 -7.85 -1.52 8.28
C LEU A 195 -8.32 -1.33 6.85
N SER A 196 -9.33 -0.50 6.66
CA SER A 196 -9.84 -0.18 5.33
C SER A 196 -10.29 1.27 5.22
N MET A 197 -10.38 1.71 3.98
CA MET A 197 -11.06 2.92 3.54
C MET A 197 -12.05 2.50 2.47
N ILE A 198 -13.27 3.01 2.51
CA ILE A 198 -14.29 2.70 1.50
C ILE A 198 -14.60 3.91 0.63
N ASP A 199 -15.17 3.67 -0.54
CA ASP A 199 -15.54 4.72 -1.50
C ASP A 199 -16.43 5.81 -0.90
N LYS A 200 -17.33 5.43 0.01
CA LYS A 200 -18.23 6.37 0.71
C LYS A 200 -17.49 7.35 1.64
N ASP A 201 -16.32 6.97 2.15
CA ASP A 201 -15.51 7.78 3.06
C ASP A 201 -14.51 8.68 2.29
N TRP A 202 -14.23 8.33 1.02
CA TRP A 202 -13.13 8.92 0.27
C TRP A 202 -13.21 10.45 0.14
N SER A 203 -14.36 11.00 -0.17
CA SER A 203 -14.49 12.45 -0.34
C SER A 203 -14.08 13.24 0.90
N GLN A 204 -14.48 12.75 2.09
CA GLN A 204 -14.13 13.36 3.36
C GLN A 204 -12.65 13.20 3.70
N VAL A 205 -12.09 11.99 3.45
CA VAL A 205 -10.68 11.69 3.66
C VAL A 205 -9.81 12.54 2.74
N LYS A 206 -10.17 12.63 1.46
CA LYS A 206 -9.47 13.45 0.46
C LYS A 206 -9.36 14.90 0.90
N SER A 207 -10.48 15.53 1.24
CA SER A 207 -10.50 16.94 1.70
C SER A 207 -9.59 17.18 2.90
N ARG A 208 -9.48 16.21 3.82
CA ARG A 208 -8.58 16.31 4.98
C ARG A 208 -7.12 16.20 4.62
N LEU A 209 -6.78 15.38 3.63
CA LEU A 209 -5.40 15.16 3.21
C LEU A 209 -4.86 16.29 2.31
N GLU A 210 -5.75 17.06 1.67
CA GLU A 210 -5.42 18.23 0.84
C GLU A 210 -5.18 19.52 1.65
N THR A 211 -5.52 19.53 2.94
CA THR A 211 -5.32 20.67 3.84
C THR A 211 -3.96 20.61 4.51
#